data_af3270f624e52d31bd6cd4be84c40b19
#
_entry.id   af3270f624e52d31bd6cd4be84c40b19
#
_cell.length_a   1.000
_cell.length_b   1.000
_cell.length_c   1.000
_cell.angle_alpha   90.00
_cell.angle_beta   90.00
_cell.angle_gamma   90.00
#
_symmetry.space_group_name_H-M   'P 1'
#
loop_
_entity.id
_entity.type
_entity.pdbx_description
1 polymer ?
#
loop_
_entity_poly.entity_id
_entity_poly.type
_entity_poly.pdbx_seq_one_letter_code
_entity_poly.pdbx_strand_id
1 'polypeptide(L)'
;MWMGGIVKHLANLAIAAGVFIFTKLYAEIISFNSIDFEGSNLVGQILVMAFVIQWIAYIPAFVFKTEKFYDITGSFTYIGTILFALYASGSFQNLKLGNIFIGLAIIIWAIRLGSFLFMRIHKDKKDGRFDSIKTSFSQFFMTWTLQGMWVFICSSAALIAIANPSGVPINSVFILGLSLIHI
;
A
#
# COMPACT_ATOMS: atom_id res chain seq x y z
N MET A 1 -5.06 -23.22 29.56
CA MET A 1 -5.41 -23.13 28.14
C MET A 1 -5.92 -21.73 27.73
N TRP A 2 -6.73 -21.03 28.51
CA TRP A 2 -7.27 -19.67 28.23
C TRP A 2 -6.21 -18.56 28.20
N MET A 3 -5.24 -18.54 29.11
CA MET A 3 -4.20 -17.49 29.19
C MET A 3 -3.33 -17.44 27.93
N GLY A 4 -3.00 -18.57 27.31
CA GLY A 4 -2.22 -18.59 26.07
C GLY A 4 -2.91 -17.93 24.86
N GLY A 5 -4.23 -18.03 24.78
CA GLY A 5 -5.03 -17.39 23.73
C GLY A 5 -5.02 -15.86 23.86
N ILE A 6 -5.23 -15.33 25.06
CA ILE A 6 -5.22 -13.87 25.32
C ILE A 6 -3.85 -13.27 25.03
N VAL A 7 -2.77 -13.91 25.49
CA VAL A 7 -1.40 -13.47 25.22
C VAL A 7 -1.12 -13.40 23.72
N LYS A 8 -1.56 -14.39 22.94
CA LYS A 8 -1.41 -14.39 21.47
C LYS A 8 -2.19 -13.25 20.81
N HIS A 9 -3.41 -12.97 21.25
CA HIS A 9 -4.20 -11.86 20.72
C HIS A 9 -3.53 -10.51 21.03
N LEU A 10 -3.06 -10.28 22.25
CA LEU A 10 -2.36 -9.07 22.63
C LEU A 10 -1.05 -8.89 21.84
N ALA A 11 -0.28 -9.96 21.67
CA ALA A 11 0.94 -9.92 20.87
C ALA A 11 0.68 -9.52 19.42
N ASN A 12 -0.34 -10.09 18.76
CA ASN A 12 -0.71 -9.73 17.39
C ASN A 12 -1.13 -8.27 17.28
N LEU A 13 -1.90 -7.74 18.22
CA LEU A 13 -2.30 -6.33 18.24
C LEU A 13 -1.12 -5.41 18.51
N ALA A 14 -0.21 -5.79 19.40
CA ALA A 14 1.03 -5.04 19.66
C ALA A 14 1.92 -5.00 18.42
N ILE A 15 2.03 -6.11 17.66
CA ILE A 15 2.76 -6.16 16.39
C ILE A 15 2.08 -5.22 15.37
N ALA A 16 0.76 -5.28 15.23
CA ALA A 16 0.04 -4.40 14.31
C ALA A 16 0.26 -2.92 14.64
N ALA A 17 0.20 -2.55 15.91
CA ALA A 17 0.49 -1.19 16.37
C ALA A 17 1.95 -0.80 16.09
N GLY A 18 2.90 -1.68 16.37
CA GLY A 18 4.32 -1.46 16.09
C GLY A 18 4.60 -1.27 14.59
N VAL A 19 3.96 -2.06 13.73
CA VAL A 19 4.01 -1.93 12.27
C VAL A 19 3.51 -0.55 11.83
N PHE A 20 2.38 -0.09 12.35
CA PHE A 20 1.84 1.23 12.01
C PHE A 20 2.77 2.36 12.48
N ILE A 21 3.25 2.30 13.74
CA ILE A 21 4.19 3.28 14.30
C ILE A 21 5.49 3.31 13.49
N PHE A 22 6.06 2.16 13.20
CA PHE A 22 7.27 2.06 12.37
C PHE A 22 7.07 2.71 11.00
N THR A 23 5.96 2.38 10.32
CA THR A 23 5.69 2.93 8.99
C THR A 23 5.43 4.45 9.05
N LYS A 24 4.80 4.93 10.13
CA LYS A 24 4.62 6.37 10.37
C LYS A 24 5.95 7.08 10.54
N LEU A 25 6.84 6.57 11.38
CA LEU A 25 8.19 7.14 11.57
C LEU A 25 9.00 7.11 10.26
N TYR A 26 8.91 6.02 9.50
CA TYR A 26 9.51 5.94 8.17
C TYR A 26 8.95 7.02 7.22
N ALA A 27 7.62 7.21 7.20
CA ALA A 27 7.00 8.26 6.39
C ALA A 27 7.46 9.67 6.81
N GLU A 28 7.61 9.95 8.09
CA GLU A 28 8.12 11.23 8.60
C GLU A 28 9.54 11.50 8.10
N ILE A 29 10.41 10.48 8.10
CA ILE A 29 11.79 10.60 7.60
C ILE A 29 11.82 10.89 6.11
N ILE A 30 11.04 10.17 5.30
CA ILE A 30 11.06 10.29 3.83
C ILE A 30 10.30 11.49 3.30
N SER A 31 9.50 12.15 4.13
CA SER A 31 8.64 13.27 3.75
C SER A 31 9.35 14.63 3.80
N PHE A 32 10.64 14.67 4.08
CA PHE A 32 11.43 15.91 4.32
C PHE A 32 11.23 17.00 3.25
N ASN A 33 11.12 16.65 1.96
CA ASN A 33 10.86 17.56 0.85
C ASN A 33 9.48 17.33 0.19
N SER A 34 8.55 16.75 0.89
CA SER A 34 7.21 16.55 0.36
C SER A 34 6.41 17.84 0.40
N ILE A 35 5.60 18.06 -0.62
CA ILE A 35 4.61 19.13 -0.63
C ILE A 35 3.54 18.88 0.43
N ASP A 36 2.94 19.99 0.88
CA ASP A 36 1.71 19.94 1.68
C ASP A 36 0.49 19.99 0.77
N PHE A 37 -0.52 19.21 1.12
CA PHE A 37 -1.83 19.20 0.51
C PHE A 37 -2.89 19.39 1.60
N GLU A 38 -3.74 20.43 1.45
CA GLU A 38 -4.78 20.78 2.44
C GLU A 38 -4.25 20.89 3.88
N GLY A 39 -3.06 21.49 4.05
CA GLY A 39 -2.50 21.80 5.36
C GLY A 39 -1.76 20.64 6.06
N SER A 40 -1.55 19.52 5.38
CA SER A 40 -0.76 18.42 5.91
C SER A 40 0.13 17.77 4.84
N ASN A 41 1.20 17.12 5.31
CA ASN A 41 2.18 16.50 4.42
C ASN A 41 1.56 15.40 3.55
N LEU A 42 1.76 15.48 2.23
CA LEU A 42 1.16 14.56 1.26
C LEU A 42 1.56 13.10 1.50
N VAL A 43 2.83 12.83 1.79
CA VAL A 43 3.30 11.45 2.05
C VAL A 43 2.63 10.86 3.29
N GLY A 44 2.42 11.68 4.33
CA GLY A 44 1.69 11.28 5.53
C GLY A 44 0.22 10.96 5.26
N GLN A 45 -0.45 11.75 4.41
CA GLN A 45 -1.84 11.47 4.00
C GLN A 45 -1.96 10.16 3.23
N ILE A 46 -1.01 9.89 2.32
CA ILE A 46 -0.97 8.65 1.54
C ILE A 46 -0.74 7.44 2.45
N LEU A 47 0.12 7.56 3.47
CA LEU A 47 0.28 6.52 4.48
C LEU A 47 -1.05 6.20 5.15
N VAL A 48 -1.73 7.21 5.68
CA VAL A 48 -3.03 7.02 6.35
C VAL A 48 -4.03 6.38 5.39
N MET A 49 -4.11 6.85 4.15
CA MET A 49 -4.97 6.29 3.11
C MET A 49 -4.69 4.80 2.87
N ALA A 50 -3.42 4.41 2.77
CA ALA A 50 -3.03 3.02 2.56
C ALA A 50 -3.54 2.11 3.69
N PHE A 51 -3.35 2.52 4.96
CA PHE A 51 -3.82 1.73 6.10
C PHE A 51 -5.34 1.71 6.23
N VAL A 52 -6.01 2.85 6.03
CA VAL A 52 -7.47 2.95 6.13
C VAL A 52 -8.15 2.05 5.11
N ILE A 53 -7.68 2.01 3.86
CA ILE A 53 -8.22 1.08 2.84
C ILE A 53 -8.12 -0.37 3.32
N GLN A 54 -6.97 -0.77 3.87
CA GLN A 54 -6.77 -2.13 4.36
C GLN A 54 -7.68 -2.45 5.56
N TRP A 55 -7.81 -1.53 6.50
CA TRP A 55 -8.65 -1.73 7.69
C TRP A 55 -10.14 -1.77 7.35
N ILE A 56 -10.60 -0.96 6.40
CA ILE A 56 -11.98 -1.02 5.91
C ILE A 56 -12.24 -2.36 5.22
N ALA A 57 -11.32 -2.81 4.34
CA ALA A 57 -11.48 -4.08 3.63
C ALA A 57 -11.35 -5.30 4.56
N TYR A 58 -10.58 -5.19 5.65
CA TYR A 58 -10.50 -6.22 6.68
C TYR A 58 -11.87 -6.54 7.29
N ILE A 59 -12.75 -5.56 7.49
CA ILE A 59 -14.05 -5.75 8.16
C ILE A 59 -14.88 -6.84 7.45
N PRO A 60 -15.24 -6.68 6.16
CA PRO A 60 -15.98 -7.73 5.45
C PRO A 60 -15.17 -9.03 5.31
N ALA A 61 -13.84 -8.95 5.13
CA ALA A 61 -13.00 -10.13 5.06
C ALA A 61 -13.10 -10.98 6.33
N PHE A 62 -13.09 -10.36 7.50
CA PHE A 62 -13.23 -11.05 8.78
C PHE A 62 -14.65 -11.57 9.01
N VAL A 63 -15.68 -10.79 8.68
CA VAL A 63 -17.09 -11.20 8.82
C VAL A 63 -17.39 -12.44 7.98
N PHE A 64 -16.97 -12.43 6.72
CA PHE A 64 -17.21 -13.53 5.78
C PHE A 64 -16.14 -14.64 5.83
N LYS A 65 -15.13 -14.53 6.72
CA LYS A 65 -13.99 -15.47 6.84
C LYS A 65 -13.33 -15.78 5.49
N THR A 66 -13.09 -14.73 4.68
CA THR A 66 -12.57 -14.88 3.32
C THR A 66 -11.29 -14.07 3.10
N GLU A 67 -10.38 -14.66 2.36
CA GLU A 67 -9.13 -14.05 1.89
C GLU A 67 -9.18 -13.67 0.40
N LYS A 68 -10.26 -14.00 -0.31
CA LYS A 68 -10.32 -13.95 -1.78
C LYS A 68 -10.03 -12.59 -2.39
N PHE A 69 -10.30 -11.52 -1.66
CA PHE A 69 -10.04 -10.16 -2.13
C PHE A 69 -8.85 -9.48 -1.44
N TYR A 70 -8.05 -10.23 -0.66
CA TYR A 70 -6.86 -9.70 0.00
C TYR A 70 -5.87 -9.11 -1.01
N ASP A 71 -5.42 -9.92 -1.96
CA ASP A 71 -4.42 -9.53 -2.96
C ASP A 71 -4.93 -8.40 -3.87
N ILE A 72 -6.19 -8.47 -4.30
CA ILE A 72 -6.77 -7.44 -5.17
C ILE A 72 -6.93 -6.10 -4.44
N THR A 73 -7.25 -6.13 -3.15
CA THR A 73 -7.29 -4.91 -2.33
C THR A 73 -5.92 -4.25 -2.24
N GLY A 74 -4.85 -5.03 -2.12
CA GLY A 74 -3.48 -4.51 -2.20
C GLY A 74 -3.24 -3.75 -3.50
N SER A 75 -3.63 -4.33 -4.63
CA SER A 75 -3.49 -3.70 -5.95
C SER A 75 -4.33 -2.43 -6.08
N PHE A 76 -5.57 -2.43 -5.61
CA PHE A 76 -6.40 -1.22 -5.56
C PHE A 76 -5.79 -0.14 -4.67
N THR A 77 -5.15 -0.53 -3.57
CA THR A 77 -4.47 0.43 -2.69
C THR A 77 -3.29 1.09 -3.39
N TYR A 78 -2.46 0.34 -4.14
CA TYR A 78 -1.41 0.92 -4.98
C TYR A 78 -1.98 1.94 -5.97
N ILE A 79 -3.02 1.57 -6.72
CA ILE A 79 -3.64 2.43 -7.72
C ILE A 79 -4.20 3.70 -7.07
N GLY A 80 -4.98 3.54 -6.00
CA GLY A 80 -5.62 4.66 -5.30
C GLY A 80 -4.61 5.65 -4.71
N THR A 81 -3.57 5.15 -4.05
CA THR A 81 -2.53 6.00 -3.45
C THR A 81 -1.71 6.76 -4.49
N ILE A 82 -1.38 6.13 -5.63
CA ILE A 82 -0.66 6.78 -6.72
C ILE A 82 -1.54 7.81 -7.43
N LEU A 83 -2.80 7.51 -7.71
CA LEU A 83 -3.73 8.47 -8.31
C LEU A 83 -3.93 9.69 -7.40
N PHE A 84 -4.08 9.47 -6.10
CA PHE A 84 -4.17 10.56 -5.12
C PHE A 84 -2.89 11.39 -5.07
N ALA A 85 -1.72 10.75 -5.08
CA ALA A 85 -0.43 11.45 -5.13
C ALA A 85 -0.30 12.34 -6.38
N LEU A 86 -0.67 11.83 -7.55
CA LEU A 86 -0.63 12.59 -8.81
C LEU A 86 -1.61 13.77 -8.81
N TYR A 87 -2.79 13.59 -8.25
CA TYR A 87 -3.79 14.64 -8.10
C TYR A 87 -3.30 15.72 -7.12
N ALA A 88 -2.96 15.35 -5.91
CA ALA A 88 -2.59 16.26 -4.83
C ALA A 88 -1.25 17.00 -5.09
N SER A 89 -0.33 16.40 -5.86
CA SER A 89 0.91 17.06 -6.28
C SER A 89 0.72 18.04 -7.45
N GLY A 90 -0.50 18.21 -7.95
CA GLY A 90 -0.76 19.04 -9.13
C GLY A 90 -0.10 18.53 -10.41
N SER A 91 0.23 17.22 -10.46
CA SER A 91 0.95 16.63 -11.59
C SER A 91 0.13 16.66 -12.88
N PHE A 92 -1.18 16.51 -12.78
CA PHE A 92 -2.08 16.60 -13.93
C PHE A 92 -2.27 18.05 -14.40
N GLN A 93 -2.47 18.98 -13.46
CA GLN A 93 -2.72 20.39 -13.75
C GLN A 93 -1.50 21.08 -14.37
N ASN A 94 -0.30 20.72 -13.91
CA ASN A 94 0.97 21.33 -14.34
C ASN A 94 1.74 20.46 -15.36
N LEU A 95 1.13 19.41 -15.90
CA LEU A 95 1.72 18.48 -16.88
C LEU A 95 3.14 18.01 -16.48
N LYS A 96 3.30 17.64 -15.19
CA LYS A 96 4.56 17.06 -14.71
C LYS A 96 4.75 15.64 -15.28
N LEU A 97 5.21 15.56 -16.53
CA LEU A 97 5.28 14.31 -17.29
C LEU A 97 6.05 13.20 -16.57
N GLY A 98 7.17 13.52 -15.91
CA GLY A 98 7.95 12.54 -15.16
C GLY A 98 7.16 11.88 -14.03
N ASN A 99 6.37 12.67 -13.28
CA ASN A 99 5.47 12.14 -12.24
C ASN A 99 4.41 11.23 -12.84
N ILE A 100 3.79 11.67 -13.94
CA ILE A 100 2.73 10.92 -14.64
C ILE A 100 3.28 9.58 -15.15
N PHE A 101 4.46 9.55 -15.76
CA PHE A 101 5.07 8.31 -16.26
C PHE A 101 5.39 7.33 -15.14
N ILE A 102 5.98 7.80 -14.01
CA ILE A 102 6.20 6.91 -12.84
C ILE A 102 4.88 6.38 -12.30
N GLY A 103 3.89 7.25 -12.14
CA GLY A 103 2.57 6.83 -11.67
C GLY A 103 1.93 5.79 -12.58
N LEU A 104 1.94 5.99 -13.89
CA LEU A 104 1.43 5.04 -14.88
C LEU A 104 2.17 3.70 -14.84
N ALA A 105 3.50 3.71 -14.70
CA ALA A 105 4.27 2.47 -14.58
C ALA A 105 3.84 1.64 -13.38
N ILE A 106 3.63 2.26 -12.22
CA ILE A 106 3.14 1.56 -11.02
C ILE A 106 1.70 1.08 -11.19
N ILE A 107 0.83 1.89 -11.78
CA ILE A 107 -0.57 1.51 -12.02
C ILE A 107 -0.63 0.29 -12.96
N ILE A 108 0.12 0.29 -14.06
CA ILE A 108 0.19 -0.85 -15.00
C ILE A 108 0.71 -2.11 -14.27
N TRP A 109 1.79 -1.96 -13.48
CA TRP A 109 2.32 -3.05 -12.68
C TRP A 109 1.30 -3.58 -11.66
N ALA A 110 0.60 -2.70 -10.95
CA ALA A 110 -0.40 -3.08 -9.96
C ALA A 110 -1.61 -3.79 -10.59
N ILE A 111 -2.06 -3.34 -11.77
CA ILE A 111 -3.13 -4.00 -12.54
C ILE A 111 -2.67 -5.41 -12.96
N ARG A 112 -1.47 -5.53 -13.51
CA ARG A 112 -0.93 -6.84 -13.92
C ARG A 112 -0.82 -7.80 -12.74
N LEU A 113 -0.25 -7.34 -11.62
CA LEU A 113 -0.09 -8.15 -10.41
C LEU A 113 -1.45 -8.55 -9.84
N GLY A 114 -2.36 -7.60 -9.67
CA GLY A 114 -3.71 -7.85 -9.13
C GLY A 114 -4.51 -8.80 -9.99
N SER A 115 -4.48 -8.63 -11.32
CA SER A 115 -5.15 -9.53 -12.25
C SER A 115 -4.60 -10.95 -12.17
N PHE A 116 -3.28 -11.11 -12.12
CA PHE A 116 -2.64 -12.41 -11.97
C PHE A 116 -3.05 -13.10 -10.67
N LEU A 117 -2.95 -12.40 -9.54
CA LEU A 117 -3.27 -12.95 -8.23
C LEU A 117 -4.77 -13.26 -8.08
N PHE A 118 -5.63 -12.41 -8.64
CA PHE A 118 -7.07 -12.64 -8.67
C PHE A 118 -7.45 -13.87 -9.50
N MET A 119 -6.86 -14.05 -10.67
CA MET A 119 -7.07 -15.25 -11.47
C MET A 119 -6.57 -16.50 -10.75
N ARG A 120 -5.42 -16.41 -10.08
CA ARG A 120 -4.86 -17.53 -9.29
C ARG A 120 -5.83 -17.97 -8.19
N ILE A 121 -6.33 -17.03 -7.34
CA ILE A 121 -7.22 -17.38 -6.25
C ILE A 121 -8.55 -17.94 -6.73
N HIS A 122 -9.03 -17.52 -7.91
CA HIS A 122 -10.24 -18.08 -8.53
C HIS A 122 -10.01 -19.52 -9.01
N LYS A 123 -8.83 -19.81 -9.57
CA LYS A 123 -8.45 -21.16 -10.00
C LYS A 123 -8.27 -22.11 -8.81
N ASP A 124 -7.52 -21.66 -7.80
CA ASP A 124 -7.15 -22.48 -6.64
C ASP A 124 -8.27 -22.52 -5.58
N LYS A 125 -9.32 -21.69 -5.74
CA LYS A 125 -10.51 -21.54 -4.87
C LYS A 125 -10.23 -21.04 -3.45
N LYS A 126 -9.03 -21.25 -2.90
CA LYS A 126 -8.59 -20.79 -1.58
C LYS A 126 -7.06 -20.63 -1.51
N ASP A 127 -6.61 -19.82 -0.57
CA ASP A 127 -5.19 -19.74 -0.19
C ASP A 127 -5.02 -20.42 1.17
N GLY A 128 -4.39 -21.58 1.20
CA GLY A 128 -4.18 -22.38 2.41
C GLY A 128 -3.43 -21.66 3.53
N ARG A 129 -2.64 -20.63 3.20
CA ARG A 129 -1.93 -19.80 4.19
C ARG A 129 -2.91 -19.08 5.13
N PHE A 130 -4.10 -18.77 4.67
CA PHE A 130 -5.12 -18.05 5.42
C PHE A 130 -6.06 -18.93 6.24
N ASP A 131 -6.02 -20.25 6.09
CA ASP A 131 -7.00 -21.16 6.74
C ASP A 131 -7.04 -21.00 8.27
N SER A 132 -5.88 -20.82 8.92
CA SER A 132 -5.79 -20.54 10.36
C SER A 132 -5.84 -19.04 10.72
N ILE A 133 -5.42 -18.17 9.80
CA ILE A 133 -5.30 -16.74 10.02
C ILE A 133 -6.67 -16.08 10.07
N LYS A 134 -7.54 -16.35 9.09
CA LYS A 134 -8.87 -15.73 8.94
C LYS A 134 -9.86 -16.06 10.04
N THR A 135 -9.59 -17.07 10.86
CA THR A 135 -10.41 -17.44 12.02
C THR A 135 -10.07 -16.63 13.26
N SER A 136 -8.85 -16.05 13.32
CA SER A 136 -8.39 -15.25 14.45
C SER A 136 -8.49 -13.76 14.13
N PHE A 137 -9.32 -13.02 14.90
CA PHE A 137 -9.50 -11.58 14.75
C PHE A 137 -8.16 -10.82 14.70
N SER A 138 -7.33 -10.97 15.73
CA SER A 138 -6.10 -10.20 15.85
C SER A 138 -5.03 -10.60 14.83
N GLN A 139 -4.91 -11.88 14.51
CA GLN A 139 -3.93 -12.35 13.54
C GLN A 139 -4.31 -11.90 12.12
N PHE A 140 -5.58 -11.94 11.78
CA PHE A 140 -6.05 -11.48 10.47
C PHE A 140 -5.96 -9.95 10.36
N PHE A 141 -6.30 -9.21 11.41
CA PHE A 141 -6.09 -7.76 11.47
C PHE A 141 -4.63 -7.37 11.29
N MET A 142 -3.72 -8.05 11.99
CA MET A 142 -2.28 -7.85 11.83
C MET A 142 -1.84 -8.09 10.37
N THR A 143 -2.35 -9.13 9.73
CA THR A 143 -2.02 -9.45 8.33
C THR A 143 -2.45 -8.33 7.37
N TRP A 144 -3.64 -7.76 7.54
CA TRP A 144 -4.10 -6.61 6.76
C TRP A 144 -3.28 -5.34 7.04
N THR A 145 -2.89 -5.14 8.29
CA THR A 145 -1.99 -4.02 8.67
C THR A 145 -0.62 -4.15 8.00
N LEU A 146 -0.05 -5.37 7.97
CA LEU A 146 1.19 -5.65 7.25
C LEU A 146 1.08 -5.36 5.76
N GLN A 147 -0.07 -5.62 5.13
CA GLN A 147 -0.28 -5.28 3.73
C GLN A 147 -0.27 -3.77 3.50
N GLY A 148 -0.87 -2.98 4.39
CA GLY A 148 -0.82 -1.51 4.32
C GLY A 148 0.62 -0.99 4.37
N MET A 149 1.42 -1.49 5.31
CA MET A 149 2.85 -1.20 5.40
C MET A 149 3.58 -1.58 4.09
N TRP A 150 3.34 -2.79 3.59
CA TRP A 150 4.00 -3.30 2.39
C TRP A 150 3.69 -2.42 1.17
N VAL A 151 2.43 -2.08 0.94
CA VAL A 151 2.01 -1.18 -0.14
C VAL A 151 2.73 0.16 -0.03
N PHE A 152 2.75 0.76 1.16
CA PHE A 152 3.38 2.07 1.37
C PHE A 152 4.89 2.01 1.14
N ILE A 153 5.60 1.05 1.73
CA ILE A 153 7.07 0.93 1.60
C ILE A 153 7.46 0.65 0.15
N CYS A 154 6.79 -0.29 -0.53
CA CYS A 154 7.13 -0.62 -1.92
C CYS A 154 6.87 0.53 -2.90
N SER A 155 5.92 1.41 -2.62
CA SER A 155 5.65 2.60 -3.45
C SER A 155 6.42 3.84 -3.01
N SER A 156 7.10 3.81 -1.86
CA SER A 156 7.68 5.00 -1.23
C SER A 156 8.63 5.80 -2.13
N ALA A 157 9.49 5.13 -2.89
CA ALA A 157 10.41 5.81 -3.80
C ALA A 157 9.67 6.66 -4.85
N ALA A 158 8.59 6.11 -5.42
CA ALA A 158 7.76 6.84 -6.37
C ALA A 158 6.94 7.93 -5.68
N LEU A 159 6.43 7.68 -4.48
CA LEU A 159 5.67 8.67 -3.72
C LEU A 159 6.53 9.88 -3.35
N ILE A 160 7.78 9.67 -2.91
CA ILE A 160 8.75 10.73 -2.64
C ILE A 160 9.02 11.55 -3.91
N ALA A 161 9.22 10.87 -5.04
CA ALA A 161 9.49 11.52 -6.32
C ALA A 161 8.30 12.36 -6.81
N ILE A 162 7.07 11.84 -6.70
CA ILE A 162 5.83 12.54 -7.09
C ILE A 162 5.51 13.69 -6.13
N ALA A 163 5.75 13.51 -4.83
CA ALA A 163 5.49 14.52 -3.80
C ALA A 163 6.55 15.61 -3.73
N ASN A 164 7.64 15.50 -4.50
CA ASN A 164 8.66 16.56 -4.56
C ASN A 164 8.13 17.76 -5.35
N PRO A 165 8.29 19.01 -4.83
CA PRO A 165 7.86 20.24 -5.54
C PRO A 165 8.43 20.36 -6.96
N SER A 166 9.69 19.97 -7.17
CA SER A 166 10.36 20.05 -8.47
C SER A 166 9.86 19.00 -9.47
N GLY A 167 9.15 17.95 -8.99
CA GLY A 167 8.76 16.81 -9.81
C GLY A 167 9.96 15.97 -10.28
N VAL A 168 9.68 14.98 -11.11
CA VAL A 168 10.68 14.05 -11.64
C VAL A 168 11.21 14.52 -12.98
N PRO A 169 12.54 14.79 -13.12
CA PRO A 169 13.12 15.14 -14.41
C PRO A 169 13.18 13.92 -15.33
N ILE A 170 12.80 14.09 -16.59
CA ILE A 170 12.95 13.06 -17.62
C ILE A 170 14.37 13.14 -18.17
N ASN A 171 15.23 12.25 -17.73
CA ASN A 171 16.62 12.13 -18.18
C ASN A 171 16.98 10.67 -18.48
N SER A 172 18.21 10.41 -18.91
CA SER A 172 18.67 9.06 -19.24
C SER A 172 18.57 8.08 -18.06
N VAL A 173 18.78 8.53 -16.82
CA VAL A 173 18.65 7.71 -15.61
C VAL A 173 17.17 7.33 -15.39
N PHE A 174 16.25 8.25 -15.62
CA PHE A 174 14.81 7.99 -15.57
C PHE A 174 14.40 6.92 -16.59
N ILE A 175 14.87 7.04 -17.85
CA ILE A 175 14.57 6.08 -18.93
C ILE A 175 15.13 4.70 -18.60
N LEU A 176 16.38 4.63 -18.09
CA LEU A 176 16.98 3.38 -17.63
C LEU A 176 16.19 2.75 -16.48
N GLY A 177 15.79 3.56 -15.49
CA GLY A 177 14.96 3.09 -14.37
C GLY A 177 13.63 2.49 -14.84
N LEU A 178 12.93 3.13 -15.78
CA LEU A 178 11.68 2.59 -16.35
C LEU A 178 11.92 1.28 -17.11
N SER A 179 13.06 1.13 -17.81
CA SER A 179 13.35 -0.11 -18.54
C SER A 179 13.54 -1.31 -17.61
N LEU A 180 14.01 -1.10 -16.38
CA LEU A 180 14.19 -2.16 -15.39
C LEU A 180 12.88 -2.64 -14.75
N ILE A 181 11.81 -1.84 -14.77
CA ILE A 181 10.49 -2.23 -14.25
C ILE A 181 9.84 -3.32 -15.12
N HIS A 182 10.27 -3.47 -16.36
CA HIS A 182 9.72 -4.44 -17.31
C HIS A 182 10.41 -5.82 -17.27
N ILE A 183 11.43 -6.00 -16.44
CA ILE A 183 12.06 -7.30 -16.19
C ILE A 183 11.30 -8.03 -15.11
#